data_e008f638f00fc2edecbaa36fa1416118
#
_entry.id   e008f638f00fc2edecbaa36fa1416118
#
_cell.length_a   1.000
_cell.length_b   1.000
_cell.length_c   1.000
_cell.angle_alpha   90.00
_cell.angle_beta   90.00
_cell.angle_gamma   90.00
#
_symmetry.space_group_name_H-M   'P 1'
#
loop_
_entity.id
_entity.type
_entity.pdbx_description
1 polymer ?
#
loop_
_entity_poly.entity_id
_entity_poly.type
_entity_poly.pdbx_seq_one_letter_code
_entity_poly.pdbx_strand_id
1 'polypeptide(L)'
;SVAVHPKTGEVFFDHNSEGAVYRHTGNGNYEKMLVVREGYNDMEMRLLFNKTGDILYIIARKKHCIYRVTYNAATHTFGIPELFAGDYGESGYASGKGTGARFNQPSTPCLDPEGNLLIPDKMNHCIRKITPEGEVTLYAGQPQKSGHTDGLPDKAKFYEPEAVTFSGNALIVADRGNHCVRNVVIE
;
A
#
# COMPACT_ATOMS: atom_id res chain seq x y z
N SER A 1 -10.27 -0.37 5.64
CA SER A 1 -9.21 -1.39 5.56
C SER A 1 -9.00 -2.07 6.91
N VAL A 2 -8.52 -3.30 6.87
CA VAL A 2 -8.16 -4.08 8.06
C VAL A 2 -6.77 -4.66 7.85
N ALA A 3 -5.94 -4.66 8.89
CA ALA A 3 -4.66 -5.35 8.93
C ALA A 3 -4.58 -6.23 10.17
N VAL A 4 -3.98 -7.41 10.03
CA VAL A 4 -3.72 -8.33 11.14
C VAL A 4 -2.22 -8.36 11.39
N HIS A 5 -1.83 -8.17 12.65
CA HIS A 5 -0.41 -8.26 13.02
C HIS A 5 0.08 -9.70 12.87
N PRO A 6 1.18 -9.96 12.12
CA PRO A 6 1.53 -11.31 11.67
C PRO A 6 1.95 -12.26 12.81
N LYS A 7 2.38 -11.74 13.97
CA LYS A 7 2.83 -12.57 15.10
C LYS A 7 1.84 -12.63 16.24
N THR A 8 1.15 -11.52 16.55
CA THR A 8 0.24 -11.46 17.72
C THR A 8 -1.21 -11.75 17.36
N GLY A 9 -1.58 -11.65 16.07
CA GLY A 9 -2.96 -11.77 15.62
C GLY A 9 -3.84 -10.57 15.95
N GLU A 10 -3.27 -9.50 16.49
CA GLU A 10 -4.01 -8.26 16.76
C GLU A 10 -4.59 -7.66 15.48
N VAL A 11 -5.81 -7.19 15.56
CA VAL A 11 -6.55 -6.65 14.42
C VAL A 11 -6.60 -5.13 14.50
N PHE A 12 -6.13 -4.48 13.45
CA PHE A 12 -6.13 -3.04 13.28
C PHE A 12 -7.01 -2.62 12.12
N PHE A 13 -7.63 -1.47 12.22
CA PHE A 13 -8.45 -0.91 11.14
C PHE A 13 -8.34 0.61 11.09
N ASP A 14 -8.59 1.17 9.93
CA ASP A 14 -8.57 2.60 9.71
C ASP A 14 -9.95 3.24 9.94
N HIS A 15 -9.92 4.47 10.42
CA HIS A 15 -11.08 5.36 10.47
C HIS A 15 -10.82 6.57 9.59
N ASN A 16 -11.38 6.53 8.37
CA ASN A 16 -11.04 7.48 7.31
C ASN A 16 -11.36 8.94 7.67
N SER A 17 -12.49 9.19 8.34
CA SER A 17 -12.89 10.55 8.69
C SER A 17 -12.04 11.17 9.80
N GLU A 18 -11.29 10.37 10.55
CA GLU A 18 -10.39 10.85 11.59
C GLU A 18 -8.91 10.77 11.18
N GLY A 19 -8.59 10.11 10.06
CA GLY A 19 -7.22 9.83 9.67
C GLY A 19 -6.48 8.98 10.70
N ALA A 20 -7.19 8.09 11.40
CA ALA A 20 -6.69 7.35 12.54
C ALA A 20 -6.67 5.84 12.31
N VAL A 21 -5.81 5.14 13.04
CA VAL A 21 -5.76 3.68 13.14
C VAL A 21 -6.23 3.25 14.52
N TYR A 22 -7.12 2.28 14.57
CA TYR A 22 -7.69 1.69 15.75
C TYR A 22 -7.27 0.23 15.89
N ARG A 23 -7.22 -0.28 17.13
CA ARG A 23 -7.06 -1.69 17.45
C ARG A 23 -8.37 -2.26 18.01
N HIS A 24 -8.75 -3.44 17.55
CA HIS A 24 -9.86 -4.19 18.13
C HIS A 24 -9.41 -4.84 19.46
N THR A 25 -10.13 -4.58 20.55
CA THR A 25 -9.80 -5.06 21.90
C THR A 25 -10.69 -6.20 22.41
N GLY A 26 -11.59 -6.69 21.56
CA GLY A 26 -12.54 -7.77 21.88
C GLY A 26 -13.94 -7.26 22.23
N ASN A 27 -14.94 -8.15 22.15
CA ASN A 27 -16.34 -7.87 22.51
C ASN A 27 -16.95 -6.62 21.82
N GLY A 28 -16.49 -6.32 20.58
CA GLY A 28 -16.93 -5.14 19.85
C GLY A 28 -16.29 -3.83 20.30
N ASN A 29 -15.34 -3.87 21.22
CA ASN A 29 -14.60 -2.70 21.67
C ASN A 29 -13.37 -2.44 20.82
N TYR A 30 -12.92 -1.21 20.77
CA TYR A 30 -11.73 -0.76 20.06
C TYR A 30 -11.11 0.45 20.75
N GLU A 31 -9.83 0.66 20.52
CA GLU A 31 -9.09 1.82 21.01
C GLU A 31 -8.35 2.53 19.88
N LYS A 32 -8.27 3.85 19.98
CA LYS A 32 -7.51 4.67 19.03
C LYS A 32 -6.03 4.53 19.34
N MET A 33 -5.26 4.05 18.36
CA MET A 33 -3.84 3.78 18.52
C MET A 33 -2.96 4.94 18.06
N LEU A 34 -3.33 5.57 16.95
CA LEU A 34 -2.58 6.70 16.40
C LEU A 34 -3.47 7.55 15.47
N VAL A 35 -3.07 8.80 15.30
CA VAL A 35 -3.55 9.68 14.22
C VAL A 35 -2.41 9.82 13.22
N VAL A 36 -2.65 9.51 11.95
CA VAL A 36 -1.62 9.52 10.91
C VAL A 36 -1.17 10.95 10.61
N ARG A 37 -2.13 11.87 10.58
CA ARG A 37 -1.87 13.31 10.41
C ARG A 37 -3.04 14.10 10.97
N GLU A 38 -2.78 14.99 11.93
CA GLU A 38 -3.83 15.82 12.53
C GLU A 38 -4.43 16.81 11.54
N GLY A 39 -5.74 17.08 11.70
CA GLY A 39 -6.48 18.02 10.85
C GLY A 39 -6.76 17.52 9.43
N TYR A 40 -6.41 16.29 9.11
CA TYR A 40 -6.60 15.71 7.79
C TYR A 40 -7.45 14.45 7.86
N ASN A 41 -8.62 14.53 7.30
CA ASN A 41 -9.58 13.45 7.13
C ASN A 41 -9.66 13.02 5.65
N ASP A 42 -10.39 11.94 5.39
CA ASP A 42 -10.65 11.40 4.05
C ASP A 42 -9.37 11.00 3.29
N MET A 43 -8.51 10.22 3.93
CA MET A 43 -7.30 9.68 3.30
C MET A 43 -7.59 8.43 2.45
N GLU A 44 -8.69 7.72 2.70
CA GLU A 44 -8.95 6.37 2.18
C GLU A 44 -7.74 5.45 2.39
N MET A 45 -7.48 5.11 3.63
CA MET A 45 -6.28 4.37 3.98
C MET A 45 -6.36 2.88 3.63
N ARG A 46 -5.20 2.29 3.34
CA ARG A 46 -4.97 0.85 3.31
C ARG A 46 -3.83 0.54 4.26
N LEU A 47 -3.97 -0.53 5.02
CA LEU A 47 -3.04 -0.91 6.07
C LEU A 47 -2.37 -2.23 5.71
N LEU A 48 -1.07 -2.33 5.91
CA LEU A 48 -0.32 -3.57 5.74
C LEU A 48 0.88 -3.60 6.69
N PHE A 49 0.97 -4.62 7.56
CA PHE A 49 2.19 -4.88 8.31
C PHE A 49 3.28 -5.50 7.43
N ASN A 50 4.53 -5.19 7.74
CA ASN A 50 5.65 -5.95 7.23
C ASN A 50 5.67 -7.38 7.84
N LYS A 51 6.52 -8.26 7.31
CA LYS A 51 6.58 -9.67 7.72
C LYS A 51 6.94 -9.87 9.19
N THR A 52 7.72 -8.99 9.77
CA THR A 52 8.14 -9.03 11.18
C THR A 52 7.11 -8.44 12.14
N GLY A 53 6.20 -7.61 11.65
CA GLY A 53 5.16 -6.94 12.42
C GLY A 53 5.62 -5.65 13.12
N ASP A 54 6.87 -5.26 12.95
CA ASP A 54 7.43 -4.06 13.58
C ASP A 54 7.24 -2.77 12.78
N ILE A 55 6.70 -2.87 11.54
CA ILE A 55 6.35 -1.73 10.70
C ILE A 55 4.94 -1.91 10.15
N LEU A 56 4.11 -0.88 10.32
CA LEU A 56 2.83 -0.74 9.62
C LEU A 56 2.99 0.28 8.50
N TYR A 57 2.71 -0.14 7.27
CA TYR A 57 2.54 0.74 6.12
C TYR A 57 1.10 1.23 6.04
N ILE A 58 0.93 2.52 5.79
CA ILE A 58 -0.37 3.19 5.67
C ILE A 58 -0.41 3.90 4.33
N ILE A 59 -1.16 3.36 3.40
CA ILE A 59 -1.33 3.93 2.07
C ILE A 59 -2.46 4.94 2.12
N ALA A 60 -2.14 6.22 2.06
CA ALA A 60 -3.10 7.33 2.03
C ALA A 60 -3.50 7.60 0.57
N ARG A 61 -4.47 6.81 0.08
CA ARG A 61 -4.84 6.74 -1.34
C ARG A 61 -5.19 8.09 -1.95
N LYS A 62 -6.12 8.83 -1.32
CA LYS A 62 -6.55 10.16 -1.80
C LYS A 62 -5.52 11.26 -1.60
N LYS A 63 -4.45 10.96 -0.86
CA LYS A 63 -3.34 11.88 -0.62
C LYS A 63 -2.07 11.48 -1.38
N HIS A 64 -2.19 10.47 -2.26
CA HIS A 64 -1.14 10.06 -3.21
C HIS A 64 0.20 9.70 -2.56
N CYS A 65 0.19 9.26 -1.29
CA CYS A 65 1.41 8.99 -0.53
C CYS A 65 1.27 7.79 0.41
N ILE A 66 2.40 7.34 0.92
CA ILE A 66 2.53 6.20 1.81
C ILE A 66 3.25 6.67 3.08
N TYR A 67 2.68 6.37 4.24
CA TYR A 67 3.33 6.49 5.53
C TYR A 67 3.84 5.14 5.99
N ARG A 68 4.85 5.16 6.85
CA ARG A 68 5.24 4.02 7.67
C ARG A 68 5.29 4.45 9.14
N VAL A 69 5.05 3.49 10.02
CA VAL A 69 5.14 3.70 11.46
C VAL A 69 5.64 2.43 12.11
N THR A 70 6.53 2.56 13.09
CA THR A 70 6.99 1.43 13.90
C THR A 70 5.92 0.98 14.86
N TYR A 71 5.84 -0.33 15.12
CA TYR A 71 4.95 -0.92 16.11
C TYR A 71 5.76 -1.77 17.09
N ASN A 72 5.55 -1.55 18.39
CA ASN A 72 6.11 -2.36 19.44
C ASN A 72 5.03 -3.30 20.00
N ALA A 73 5.11 -4.58 19.66
CA ALA A 73 4.13 -5.57 20.06
C ALA A 73 4.19 -5.92 21.57
N ALA A 74 5.30 -5.64 22.24
CA ALA A 74 5.42 -5.89 23.68
C ALA A 74 4.71 -4.82 24.54
N THR A 75 4.68 -3.58 24.05
CA THR A 75 4.01 -2.45 24.72
C THR A 75 2.68 -2.08 24.06
N HIS A 76 2.36 -2.70 22.92
CA HIS A 76 1.19 -2.39 22.09
C HIS A 76 1.12 -0.92 21.67
N THR A 77 2.26 -0.32 21.30
CA THR A 77 2.35 1.11 20.97
C THR A 77 2.92 1.34 19.58
N PHE A 78 2.43 2.37 18.91
CA PHE A 78 3.01 2.89 17.68
C PHE A 78 4.00 4.03 17.97
N GLY A 79 5.01 4.15 17.13
CA GLY A 79 5.85 5.33 17.02
C GLY A 79 5.15 6.50 16.32
N ILE A 80 5.94 7.45 15.83
CA ILE A 80 5.42 8.58 15.06
C ILE A 80 5.34 8.18 13.57
N PRO A 81 4.19 8.39 12.89
CA PRO A 81 4.08 8.14 11.46
C PRO A 81 5.03 9.02 10.65
N GLU A 82 5.79 8.40 9.76
CA GLU A 82 6.71 9.07 8.84
C GLU A 82 6.18 9.01 7.41
N LEU A 83 6.28 10.11 6.65
CA LEU A 83 6.02 10.10 5.22
C LEU A 83 7.13 9.29 4.54
N PHE A 84 6.78 8.10 4.05
CA PHE A 84 7.74 7.12 3.55
C PHE A 84 8.00 7.23 2.05
N ALA A 85 6.95 7.43 1.25
CA ALA A 85 7.07 7.61 -0.21
C ALA A 85 5.90 8.41 -0.77
N GLY A 86 6.15 9.14 -1.86
CA GLY A 86 5.20 10.08 -2.44
C GLY A 86 5.17 11.41 -1.71
N ASP A 87 4.39 12.35 -2.22
CA ASP A 87 4.23 13.67 -1.63
C ASP A 87 2.77 13.95 -1.33
N TYR A 88 2.50 14.51 -0.16
CA TYR A 88 1.15 14.62 0.37
C TYR A 88 0.27 15.57 -0.46
N GLY A 89 -0.76 15.02 -1.09
CA GLY A 89 -1.69 15.75 -1.94
C GLY A 89 -1.23 15.93 -3.39
N GLU A 90 0.02 15.56 -3.72
CA GLU A 90 0.61 15.75 -5.04
C GLU A 90 0.53 14.45 -5.86
N SER A 91 -0.43 14.41 -6.78
CA SER A 91 -0.54 13.28 -7.72
C SER A 91 0.48 13.38 -8.85
N GLY A 92 0.87 12.22 -9.40
CA GLY A 92 1.76 12.17 -10.54
C GLY A 92 2.35 10.80 -10.77
N TYR A 93 3.36 10.73 -11.65
CA TYR A 93 4.19 9.56 -11.88
C TYR A 93 5.66 9.96 -11.88
N ALA A 94 6.37 9.58 -10.86
CA ALA A 94 7.83 9.70 -10.79
C ALA A 94 8.40 8.54 -9.99
N SER A 95 9.52 8.00 -10.44
CA SER A 95 10.38 7.10 -9.67
C SER A 95 11.36 7.91 -8.83
N GLY A 96 11.98 7.29 -7.82
CA GLY A 96 12.98 7.93 -6.97
C GLY A 96 12.79 7.57 -5.51
N LYS A 97 13.57 8.21 -4.65
CA LYS A 97 13.60 7.89 -3.22
C LYS A 97 12.62 8.74 -2.42
N GLY A 98 11.84 8.08 -1.58
CA GLY A 98 10.96 8.73 -0.60
C GLY A 98 10.02 9.76 -1.22
N THR A 99 10.09 10.99 -0.75
CA THR A 99 9.24 12.10 -1.21
C THR A 99 9.58 12.62 -2.62
N GLY A 100 10.65 12.14 -3.24
CA GLY A 100 10.95 12.38 -4.66
C GLY A 100 10.05 11.60 -5.62
N ALA A 101 9.44 10.51 -5.16
CA ALA A 101 8.49 9.74 -5.95
C ALA A 101 7.12 10.43 -6.05
N ARG A 102 6.34 10.05 -7.06
CA ARG A 102 4.93 10.46 -7.22
C ARG A 102 4.06 9.27 -7.55
N PHE A 103 2.87 9.26 -6.97
CA PHE A 103 1.82 8.27 -7.21
C PHE A 103 0.52 8.96 -7.61
N ASN A 104 -0.42 8.18 -8.15
CA ASN A 104 -1.76 8.67 -8.41
C ASN A 104 -2.81 7.66 -7.91
N GLN A 105 -3.35 7.89 -6.72
CA GLN A 105 -4.25 7.02 -6.00
C GLN A 105 -3.65 5.61 -5.78
N PRO A 106 -2.51 5.48 -5.09
CA PRO A 106 -1.97 4.17 -4.72
C PRO A 106 -3.01 3.37 -3.93
N SER A 107 -3.09 2.06 -4.17
CA SER A 107 -4.17 1.25 -3.61
C SER A 107 -3.64 0.04 -2.81
N THR A 108 -4.39 -1.05 -2.74
CA THR A 108 -4.14 -2.16 -1.80
C THR A 108 -2.86 -2.92 -2.12
N PRO A 109 -1.82 -2.83 -1.26
CA PRO A 109 -0.51 -3.40 -1.50
C PRO A 109 -0.38 -4.85 -1.05
N CYS A 110 0.73 -5.48 -1.44
CA CYS A 110 1.28 -6.66 -0.79
C CYS A 110 2.80 -6.51 -0.60
N LEU A 111 3.40 -7.47 0.11
CA LEU A 111 4.86 -7.62 0.17
C LEU A 111 5.31 -8.72 -0.78
N ASP A 112 6.43 -8.49 -1.47
CA ASP A 112 7.12 -9.56 -2.18
C ASP A 112 7.91 -10.48 -1.21
N PRO A 113 8.50 -11.60 -1.70
CA PRO A 113 9.32 -12.48 -0.87
C PRO A 113 10.51 -11.77 -0.20
N GLU A 114 11.07 -10.76 -0.81
CA GLU A 114 12.21 -9.97 -0.32
C GLU A 114 11.80 -8.89 0.71
N GLY A 115 10.48 -8.65 0.87
CA GLY A 115 9.95 -7.65 1.79
C GLY A 115 9.76 -6.26 1.17
N ASN A 116 9.90 -6.13 -0.15
CA ASN A 116 9.53 -4.91 -0.83
C ASN A 116 8.00 -4.77 -0.87
N LEU A 117 7.54 -3.52 -0.85
CA LEU A 117 6.12 -3.20 -0.95
C LEU A 117 5.74 -3.07 -2.43
N LEU A 118 4.83 -3.91 -2.90
CA LEU A 118 4.24 -3.78 -4.23
C LEU A 118 2.89 -3.08 -4.13
N ILE A 119 2.72 -1.99 -4.88
CA ILE A 119 1.56 -1.11 -4.78
C ILE A 119 0.95 -0.88 -6.17
N PRO A 120 -0.35 -1.16 -6.36
CA PRO A 120 -1.07 -0.66 -7.52
C PRO A 120 -1.07 0.88 -7.51
N ASP A 121 -0.46 1.48 -8.51
CA ASP A 121 -0.52 2.92 -8.77
C ASP A 121 -1.70 3.17 -9.71
N LYS A 122 -2.89 3.16 -9.12
CA LYS A 122 -4.16 2.90 -9.78
C LYS A 122 -4.40 3.76 -11.01
N MET A 123 -4.33 5.08 -10.86
CA MET A 123 -4.60 6.02 -11.95
C MET A 123 -3.41 6.19 -12.90
N ASN A 124 -2.25 5.61 -12.55
CA ASN A 124 -1.11 5.46 -13.43
C ASN A 124 -1.10 4.11 -14.15
N HIS A 125 -2.09 3.23 -13.91
CA HIS A 125 -2.29 1.95 -14.61
C HIS A 125 -1.11 0.98 -14.53
N CYS A 126 -0.36 1.00 -13.42
CA CYS A 126 0.83 0.18 -13.24
C CYS A 126 1.00 -0.30 -11.79
N ILE A 127 1.96 -1.18 -11.57
CA ILE A 127 2.37 -1.64 -10.25
C ILE A 127 3.75 -1.06 -9.96
N ARG A 128 3.90 -0.44 -8.79
CA ARG A 128 5.15 0.13 -8.32
C ARG A 128 5.77 -0.78 -7.25
N LYS A 129 7.09 -0.82 -7.19
CA LYS A 129 7.86 -1.46 -6.12
C LYS A 129 8.52 -0.39 -5.26
N ILE A 130 8.45 -0.56 -3.93
CA ILE A 130 9.14 0.29 -2.96
C ILE A 130 10.00 -0.62 -2.09
N THR A 131 11.31 -0.38 -2.07
CA THR A 131 12.22 -1.12 -1.18
C THR A 131 12.06 -0.66 0.27
N PRO A 132 12.53 -1.43 1.28
CA PRO A 132 12.53 -0.99 2.67
C PRO A 132 13.26 0.34 2.91
N GLU A 133 14.21 0.72 2.04
CA GLU A 133 14.96 1.98 2.06
C GLU A 133 14.20 3.14 1.41
N GLY A 134 13.02 2.86 0.80
CA GLY A 134 12.14 3.85 0.18
C GLY A 134 12.43 4.15 -1.30
N GLU A 135 13.21 3.31 -2.00
CA GLU A 135 13.40 3.44 -3.45
C GLU A 135 12.15 2.98 -4.20
N VAL A 136 11.59 3.84 -5.02
CA VAL A 136 10.37 3.61 -5.79
C VAL A 136 10.70 3.41 -7.26
N THR A 137 10.32 2.25 -7.80
CA THR A 137 10.54 1.88 -9.20
C THR A 137 9.26 1.34 -9.84
N LEU A 138 9.25 1.22 -11.16
CA LEU A 138 8.23 0.45 -11.87
C LEU A 138 8.47 -1.04 -11.64
N TYR A 139 7.39 -1.78 -11.35
CA TYR A 139 7.42 -3.23 -11.26
C TYR A 139 6.74 -3.91 -12.45
N ALA A 140 5.52 -3.50 -12.80
CA ALA A 140 4.79 -4.04 -13.95
C ALA A 140 3.80 -3.01 -14.52
N GLY A 141 3.48 -3.17 -15.80
CA GLY A 141 2.57 -2.30 -16.53
C GLY A 141 3.27 -1.22 -17.33
N GLN A 142 2.51 -0.50 -18.15
CA GLN A 142 3.00 0.66 -18.90
C GLN A 142 2.39 1.92 -18.27
N PRO A 143 3.19 2.73 -17.56
CA PRO A 143 2.68 3.88 -16.82
C PRO A 143 1.86 4.83 -17.70
N GLN A 144 0.72 5.28 -17.17
CA GLN A 144 -0.22 6.20 -17.82
C GLN A 144 -0.84 5.69 -19.13
N LYS A 145 -0.69 4.39 -19.42
CA LYS A 145 -1.27 3.73 -20.60
C LYS A 145 -2.18 2.61 -20.15
N SER A 146 -3.46 2.90 -20.04
CA SER A 146 -4.47 1.88 -19.75
C SER A 146 -4.58 0.87 -20.89
N GLY A 147 -4.99 -0.34 -20.58
CA GLY A 147 -5.23 -1.38 -21.56
C GLY A 147 -5.43 -2.76 -20.95
N HIS A 148 -5.67 -3.74 -21.80
CA HIS A 148 -5.83 -5.15 -21.45
C HIS A 148 -4.89 -5.99 -22.34
N THR A 149 -3.60 -5.95 -22.02
CA THR A 149 -2.58 -6.69 -22.77
C THR A 149 -1.79 -7.57 -21.79
N ASP A 150 -1.67 -8.86 -22.12
CA ASP A 150 -0.83 -9.80 -21.40
C ASP A 150 0.62 -9.71 -21.87
N GLY A 151 1.53 -10.34 -21.16
CA GLY A 151 2.96 -10.43 -21.53
C GLY A 151 3.89 -10.24 -20.33
N LEU A 152 5.14 -9.97 -20.63
CA LEU A 152 6.16 -9.66 -19.63
C LEU A 152 5.75 -8.46 -18.77
N PRO A 153 6.26 -8.32 -17.55
CA PRO A 153 5.88 -7.24 -16.64
C PRO A 153 5.94 -5.85 -17.26
N ASP A 154 6.95 -5.55 -18.09
CA ASP A 154 7.14 -4.27 -18.78
C ASP A 154 6.26 -4.09 -20.04
N LYS A 155 5.64 -5.15 -20.55
CA LYS A 155 4.75 -5.16 -21.73
C LYS A 155 3.28 -5.22 -21.38
N ALA A 156 2.94 -5.77 -20.22
CA ALA A 156 1.58 -5.85 -19.74
C ALA A 156 0.94 -4.45 -19.64
N LYS A 157 -0.37 -4.39 -19.84
CA LYS A 157 -1.17 -3.17 -19.60
C LYS A 157 -2.31 -3.50 -18.66
N PHE A 158 -2.52 -2.65 -17.70
CA PHE A 158 -3.63 -2.69 -16.75
C PHE A 158 -4.56 -1.50 -16.94
N TYR A 159 -5.75 -1.62 -16.37
CA TYR A 159 -6.67 -0.49 -16.30
C TYR A 159 -7.20 -0.35 -14.86
N GLU A 160 -6.75 0.68 -14.15
CA GLU A 160 -7.07 0.96 -12.75
C GLU A 160 -6.87 -0.25 -11.82
N PRO A 161 -5.65 -0.85 -11.75
CA PRO A 161 -5.39 -1.97 -10.84
C PRO A 161 -5.68 -1.53 -9.40
N GLU A 162 -6.41 -2.35 -8.64
CA GLU A 162 -6.92 -1.97 -7.31
C GLU A 162 -6.20 -2.70 -6.18
N ALA A 163 -5.80 -3.95 -6.37
CA ALA A 163 -5.14 -4.75 -5.36
C ALA A 163 -4.14 -5.72 -5.97
N VAL A 164 -3.11 -6.06 -5.20
CA VAL A 164 -2.12 -7.09 -5.56
C VAL A 164 -1.91 -8.05 -4.40
N THR A 165 -1.58 -9.30 -4.73
CA THR A 165 -1.12 -10.31 -3.78
C THR A 165 -0.21 -11.31 -4.46
N PHE A 166 0.64 -12.01 -3.69
CA PHE A 166 1.43 -13.12 -4.21
C PHE A 166 0.69 -14.46 -4.04
N SER A 167 0.83 -15.32 -5.04
CA SER A 167 0.45 -16.74 -4.97
C SER A 167 1.56 -17.56 -5.64
N GLY A 168 2.35 -18.25 -4.84
CA GLY A 168 3.58 -18.91 -5.34
C GLY A 168 4.55 -17.89 -5.93
N ASN A 169 4.97 -18.11 -7.18
CA ASN A 169 5.91 -17.25 -7.91
C ASN A 169 5.18 -16.20 -8.80
N ALA A 170 3.89 -15.99 -8.59
CA ALA A 170 3.11 -15.08 -9.42
C ALA A 170 2.55 -13.93 -8.61
N LEU A 171 2.59 -12.73 -9.18
CA LEU A 171 1.83 -11.60 -8.69
C LEU A 171 0.42 -11.65 -9.28
N ILE A 172 -0.57 -11.76 -8.41
CA ILE A 172 -1.99 -11.69 -8.78
C ILE A 172 -2.44 -10.24 -8.67
N VAL A 173 -3.03 -9.72 -9.73
CA VAL A 173 -3.48 -8.32 -9.83
C VAL A 173 -4.98 -8.28 -10.03
N ALA A 174 -5.71 -7.60 -9.15
CA ALA A 174 -7.10 -7.23 -9.37
C ALA A 174 -7.14 -6.04 -10.35
N ASP A 175 -7.30 -6.33 -11.63
CA ASP A 175 -7.31 -5.35 -12.72
C ASP A 175 -8.73 -4.79 -12.90
N ARG A 176 -9.11 -3.90 -11.96
CA ARG A 176 -10.47 -3.47 -11.73
C ARG A 176 -11.14 -2.87 -12.95
N GLY A 177 -10.47 -1.98 -13.67
CA GLY A 177 -11.02 -1.32 -14.85
C GLY A 177 -11.26 -2.28 -16.01
N ASN A 178 -10.55 -3.43 -16.04
CA ASN A 178 -10.75 -4.51 -16.99
C ASN A 178 -11.68 -5.61 -16.46
N HIS A 179 -12.23 -5.48 -15.25
CA HIS A 179 -13.15 -6.44 -14.61
C HIS A 179 -12.59 -7.87 -14.52
N CYS A 180 -11.30 -8.03 -14.30
CA CYS A 180 -10.65 -9.34 -14.26
C CYS A 180 -9.52 -9.41 -13.22
N VAL A 181 -9.07 -10.63 -12.99
CA VAL A 181 -7.86 -10.93 -12.22
C VAL A 181 -6.77 -11.36 -13.18
N ARG A 182 -5.59 -10.77 -13.05
CA ARG A 182 -4.44 -11.03 -13.92
C ARG A 182 -3.34 -11.73 -13.12
N ASN A 183 -2.62 -12.58 -13.81
CA ASN A 183 -1.45 -13.26 -13.29
C ASN A 183 -0.21 -12.72 -13.99
N VAL A 184 0.72 -12.14 -13.23
CA VAL A 184 2.01 -11.66 -13.72
C VAL A 184 3.07 -12.64 -13.22
N VAL A 185 3.57 -13.48 -14.14
CA VAL A 185 4.64 -14.45 -13.84
C VAL A 185 5.96 -13.70 -13.78
N ILE A 186 6.73 -13.95 -12.73
CA ILE A 186 8.07 -13.41 -12.53
C ILE A 186 9.04 -14.54 -12.88
N GLU A 187 9.83 -14.35 -13.91
CA GLU A 187 10.90 -15.25 -14.30
C GLU A 187 12.12 -15.12 -13.37
#